data_3f22703d215cea1d118ee3147437766c
#
_entry.id   3f22703d215cea1d118ee3147437766c
#
_cell.length_a   1.000
_cell.length_b   1.000
_cell.length_c   1.000
_cell.angle_alpha   90.00
_cell.angle_beta   90.00
_cell.angle_gamma   90.00
#
_symmetry.space_group_name_H-M   'P 1'
#
loop_
_entity.id
_entity.type
_entity.pdbx_description
1 polymer ?
#
loop_
_entity_poly.entity_id
_entity_poly.type
_entity_poly.pdbx_seq_one_letter_code
_entity_poly.pdbx_strand_id
1 'polypeptide(L)'
;PVFIANGFYRNKTDFVDQHVIYDWRAKYPKVDGYRNTGRLIRLRDRILVNMDFKRQTVSHHEDIRVSYDISRYKDIMRTRWNPWEDRPIETAAELCMALRRVTNSDESRSVAILEIMEDHPRAIIFYSYDYELDILRSLGYPEGTEVAEWNGHKHQEIPTGKKWVYLVQYTAGCE
;
A
#
# COMPACT_ATOMS: atom_id res chain seq x y z
N PRO A 1 17.51 -8.35 14.41
CA PRO A 1 18.28 -8.86 13.28
C PRO A 1 19.57 -8.07 13.05
N VAL A 2 19.51 -6.74 12.87
CA VAL A 2 20.67 -5.91 12.49
C VAL A 2 21.84 -6.01 13.47
N PHE A 3 21.58 -5.89 14.77
CA PHE A 3 22.63 -5.98 15.79
C PHE A 3 23.28 -7.38 15.88
N ILE A 4 22.51 -8.43 15.60
CA ILE A 4 23.01 -9.82 15.57
C ILE A 4 23.84 -10.03 14.31
N ALA A 5 23.35 -9.59 13.14
CA ALA A 5 24.08 -9.69 11.88
C ALA A 5 25.43 -8.96 11.90
N ASN A 6 25.53 -7.86 12.67
CA ASN A 6 26.77 -7.12 12.86
C ASN A 6 27.65 -7.65 14.04
N GLY A 7 27.30 -8.81 14.59
CA GLY A 7 28.12 -9.47 15.61
C GLY A 7 28.10 -8.85 17.01
N PHE A 8 27.18 -7.92 17.30
CA PHE A 8 27.08 -7.29 18.63
C PHE A 8 26.42 -8.17 19.67
N TYR A 9 25.63 -9.15 19.23
CA TYR A 9 25.00 -10.16 20.05
C TYR A 9 25.14 -11.54 19.39
N ARG A 10 25.33 -12.54 20.22
CA ARG A 10 25.54 -13.92 19.79
C ARG A 10 24.30 -14.48 19.06
N ASN A 11 23.12 -14.19 19.56
CA ASN A 11 21.85 -14.64 19.02
C ASN A 11 20.69 -13.76 19.53
N LYS A 12 19.44 -14.08 19.13
CA LYS A 12 18.24 -13.36 19.55
C LYS A 12 18.00 -13.42 21.06
N THR A 13 18.28 -14.55 21.69
CA THR A 13 18.08 -14.73 23.15
C THR A 13 18.99 -13.80 23.92
N ASP A 14 20.27 -13.73 23.56
CA ASP A 14 21.25 -12.82 24.18
C ASP A 14 20.82 -11.35 24.07
N PHE A 15 20.29 -10.93 22.92
CA PHE A 15 19.71 -9.59 22.75
C PHE A 15 18.47 -9.37 23.65
N VAL A 16 17.56 -10.34 23.67
CA VAL A 16 16.32 -10.27 24.45
C VAL A 16 16.64 -10.16 25.95
N ASP A 17 17.53 -11.01 26.45
CA ASP A 17 17.91 -11.05 27.86
C ASP A 17 18.57 -9.76 28.33
N GLN A 18 19.28 -9.07 27.45
CA GLN A 18 19.96 -7.81 27.79
C GLN A 18 19.07 -6.57 27.62
N HIS A 19 18.07 -6.61 26.75
CA HIS A 19 17.39 -5.39 26.34
C HIS A 19 15.88 -5.42 26.41
N VAL A 20 15.21 -6.56 26.32
CA VAL A 20 13.75 -6.61 26.24
C VAL A 20 13.13 -6.71 27.64
N ILE A 21 12.10 -5.92 27.87
CA ILE A 21 11.24 -5.99 29.04
C ILE A 21 9.87 -6.51 28.54
N TYR A 22 9.42 -7.61 29.10
CA TYR A 22 8.11 -8.15 28.79
C TYR A 22 7.05 -7.69 29.80
N ASP A 23 5.84 -7.46 29.31
CA ASP A 23 4.67 -7.23 30.15
C ASP A 23 4.28 -8.55 30.87
N TRP A 24 4.51 -8.60 32.15
CA TRP A 24 4.22 -9.77 32.99
C TRP A 24 2.71 -10.05 33.14
N ARG A 25 1.85 -9.07 32.83
CA ARG A 25 0.38 -9.20 32.89
C ARG A 25 -0.20 -9.79 31.61
N ALA A 26 0.55 -9.77 30.51
CA ALA A 26 0.06 -10.26 29.24
C ALA A 26 0.01 -11.80 29.20
N LYS A 27 -1.06 -12.33 28.64
CA LYS A 27 -1.24 -13.79 28.45
C LYS A 27 -0.19 -14.41 27.52
N TYR A 28 0.36 -13.62 26.61
CA TYR A 28 1.41 -14.02 25.67
C TYR A 28 2.60 -13.06 25.80
N PRO A 29 3.82 -13.48 25.42
CA PRO A 29 5.00 -12.61 25.48
C PRO A 29 4.78 -11.32 24.68
N LYS A 30 4.52 -10.22 25.39
CA LYS A 30 4.34 -8.88 24.81
C LYS A 30 5.46 -8.00 25.32
N VAL A 31 6.15 -7.33 24.38
CA VAL A 31 7.19 -6.38 24.73
C VAL A 31 6.55 -5.13 25.35
N ASP A 32 6.92 -4.79 26.55
CA ASP A 32 6.51 -3.59 27.27
C ASP A 32 7.49 -2.43 27.05
N GLY A 33 8.78 -2.75 26.96
CA GLY A 33 9.81 -1.76 26.77
C GLY A 33 11.19 -2.33 26.52
N TYR A 34 12.17 -1.43 26.52
CA TYR A 34 13.59 -1.79 26.38
C TYR A 34 14.42 -1.20 27.49
N ARG A 35 15.36 -1.97 28.04
CA ARG A 35 16.40 -1.53 28.98
C ARG A 35 17.73 -1.33 28.25
N ASN A 36 18.64 -0.64 28.89
CA ASN A 36 19.98 -0.34 28.33
C ASN A 36 19.95 0.38 27.00
N THR A 37 18.96 1.23 26.76
CA THR A 37 18.71 1.94 25.49
C THR A 37 19.91 2.78 25.05
N GLY A 38 20.66 3.38 26.00
CA GLY A 38 21.89 4.11 25.68
C GLY A 38 22.96 3.26 24.99
N ARG A 39 23.05 1.95 25.33
CA ARG A 39 23.92 1.01 24.63
C ARG A 39 23.42 0.74 23.21
N LEU A 40 22.11 0.54 23.03
CA LEU A 40 21.52 0.32 21.72
C LEU A 40 21.72 1.52 20.80
N ILE A 41 21.57 2.73 21.31
CA ILE A 41 21.82 3.97 20.56
C ILE A 41 23.28 4.03 20.08
N ARG A 42 24.26 3.81 20.98
CA ARG A 42 25.68 3.80 20.60
C ARG A 42 26.02 2.71 19.57
N LEU A 43 25.42 1.51 19.69
CA LEU A 43 25.62 0.44 18.72
C LEU A 43 24.99 0.78 17.38
N ARG A 44 23.79 1.36 17.40
CA ARG A 44 23.13 1.86 16.18
C ARG A 44 24.01 2.88 15.46
N ASP A 45 24.54 3.86 16.18
CA ASP A 45 25.34 4.95 15.60
C ASP A 45 26.67 4.45 15.00
N ARG A 46 27.14 3.27 15.42
CA ARG A 46 28.31 2.61 14.82
C ARG A 46 28.05 1.91 13.49
N ILE A 47 26.80 1.55 13.21
CA ILE A 47 26.42 0.80 12.00
C ILE A 47 25.60 1.64 11.01
N LEU A 48 25.04 2.77 11.47
CA LEU A 48 24.35 3.70 10.59
C LEU A 48 25.35 4.63 9.92
N VAL A 49 25.35 4.59 8.61
CA VAL A 49 25.99 5.63 7.81
C VAL A 49 24.96 6.73 7.61
N ASN A 50 25.15 7.88 8.26
CA ASN A 50 24.35 9.07 7.97
C ASN A 50 24.73 9.57 6.57
N MET A 51 23.83 9.38 5.62
CA MET A 51 23.93 10.05 4.32
C MET A 51 23.24 11.41 4.45
N ASP A 52 23.95 12.48 4.17
CA ASP A 52 23.40 13.85 4.08
C ASP A 52 22.51 13.96 2.82
N PHE A 53 21.40 13.22 2.83
CA PHE A 53 20.43 13.30 1.77
C PHE A 53 19.46 14.46 2.03
N LYS A 54 19.66 15.53 1.30
CA LYS A 54 18.67 16.61 1.25
C LYS A 54 17.66 16.28 0.16
N ARG A 55 16.42 16.05 0.57
CA ARG A 55 15.33 15.85 -0.37
C ARG A 55 15.18 17.11 -1.22
N GLN A 56 15.37 17.00 -2.54
CA GLN A 56 15.23 18.11 -3.48
C GLN A 56 13.79 18.34 -3.94
N THR A 57 12.89 17.43 -3.57
CA THR A 57 11.47 17.47 -3.96
C THR A 57 10.59 17.74 -2.76
N VAL A 58 9.55 18.54 -2.94
CA VAL A 58 8.47 18.76 -1.99
C VAL A 58 7.32 17.84 -2.35
N SER A 59 6.80 17.08 -1.39
CA SER A 59 5.59 16.28 -1.60
C SER A 59 4.37 17.15 -1.33
N HIS A 60 3.46 17.19 -2.29
CA HIS A 60 2.13 17.74 -2.12
C HIS A 60 1.15 16.57 -1.96
N HIS A 61 0.27 16.66 -0.96
CA HIS A 61 -0.76 15.67 -0.72
C HIS A 61 -2.11 16.33 -0.89
N GLU A 62 -2.97 15.72 -1.66
CA GLU A 62 -4.34 16.17 -1.89
C GLU A 62 -5.29 14.97 -1.74
N ASP A 63 -6.37 15.19 -0.99
CA ASP A 63 -7.42 14.19 -0.79
C ASP A 63 -8.60 14.51 -1.71
N ILE A 64 -8.79 13.69 -2.74
CA ILE A 64 -9.90 13.83 -3.68
C ILE A 64 -11.05 12.93 -3.22
N ARG A 65 -12.18 13.55 -2.92
CA ARG A 65 -13.39 12.83 -2.50
C ARG A 65 -14.18 12.39 -3.71
N VAL A 66 -14.45 11.10 -3.78
CA VAL A 66 -15.29 10.48 -4.81
C VAL A 66 -16.55 9.88 -4.19
N SER A 67 -17.61 9.75 -4.98
CA SER A 67 -18.84 9.08 -4.59
C SER A 67 -18.72 7.56 -4.70
N TYR A 68 -19.76 6.86 -4.26
CA TYR A 68 -19.95 5.43 -4.51
C TYR A 68 -21.43 5.06 -4.33
N ASP A 69 -21.84 3.92 -4.84
CA ASP A 69 -23.21 3.40 -4.71
C ASP A 69 -23.49 3.00 -3.25
N ILE A 70 -24.01 3.94 -2.47
CA ILE A 70 -24.36 3.74 -1.07
C ILE A 70 -25.47 2.69 -0.90
N SER A 71 -26.39 2.58 -1.86
CA SER A 71 -27.50 1.62 -1.80
C SER A 71 -26.99 0.20 -1.92
N ARG A 72 -26.13 -0.06 -2.90
CA ARG A 72 -25.48 -1.35 -3.10
C ARG A 72 -24.55 -1.72 -1.92
N TYR A 73 -23.82 -0.74 -1.42
CA TYR A 73 -22.97 -0.92 -0.23
C TYR A 73 -23.79 -1.39 0.98
N LYS A 74 -24.89 -0.69 1.30
CA LYS A 74 -25.78 -1.04 2.41
C LYS A 74 -26.49 -2.39 2.19
N ASP A 75 -26.83 -2.71 0.95
CA ASP A 75 -27.47 -3.97 0.63
C ASP A 75 -26.54 -5.16 0.86
N ILE A 76 -25.29 -5.09 0.41
CA ILE A 76 -24.27 -6.12 0.69
C ILE A 76 -24.02 -6.24 2.20
N MET A 77 -23.94 -5.13 2.92
CA MET A 77 -23.81 -5.14 4.37
C MET A 77 -24.95 -5.88 5.08
N ARG A 78 -26.19 -5.69 4.60
CA ARG A 78 -27.39 -6.28 5.17
C ARG A 78 -27.59 -7.74 4.79
N THR A 79 -27.48 -8.03 3.49
CA THR A 79 -27.81 -9.35 2.93
C THR A 79 -26.68 -10.36 3.04
N ARG A 80 -25.44 -9.88 3.18
CA ARG A 80 -24.24 -10.72 3.14
C ARG A 80 -24.17 -11.57 1.86
N TRP A 81 -24.59 -11.00 0.74
CA TRP A 81 -24.56 -11.62 -0.58
C TRP A 81 -23.49 -10.97 -1.46
N ASN A 82 -22.65 -11.79 -2.10
CA ASN A 82 -21.65 -11.32 -3.06
C ASN A 82 -22.29 -11.29 -4.46
N PRO A 83 -22.61 -10.11 -5.03
CA PRO A 83 -23.32 -10.03 -6.29
C PRO A 83 -22.43 -10.32 -7.52
N TRP A 84 -21.12 -10.43 -7.37
CA TRP A 84 -20.20 -10.76 -8.46
C TRP A 84 -19.90 -12.25 -8.57
N GLU A 85 -20.02 -12.98 -7.46
CA GLU A 85 -19.80 -14.43 -7.39
C GLU A 85 -21.10 -15.20 -7.22
N ASP A 86 -22.23 -14.49 -7.06
CA ASP A 86 -23.57 -15.02 -6.87
C ASP A 86 -23.66 -16.05 -5.73
N ARG A 87 -23.07 -15.72 -4.59
CA ARG A 87 -23.03 -16.58 -3.40
C ARG A 87 -23.06 -15.78 -2.07
N PRO A 88 -23.41 -16.46 -0.96
CA PRO A 88 -23.30 -15.84 0.36
C PRO A 88 -21.85 -15.48 0.72
N ILE A 89 -21.69 -14.40 1.48
CA ILE A 89 -20.41 -13.98 2.08
C ILE A 89 -20.27 -14.68 3.42
N GLU A 90 -19.26 -15.51 3.54
CA GLU A 90 -19.06 -16.36 4.73
C GLU A 90 -18.11 -15.72 5.75
N THR A 91 -17.16 -14.90 5.30
CA THR A 91 -16.13 -14.33 6.17
C THR A 91 -16.15 -12.81 6.19
N ALA A 92 -15.61 -12.24 7.28
CA ALA A 92 -15.43 -10.79 7.37
C ALA A 92 -14.46 -10.23 6.29
N ALA A 93 -13.46 -11.02 5.89
CA ALA A 93 -12.51 -10.65 4.84
C ALA A 93 -13.22 -10.54 3.49
N GLU A 94 -14.05 -11.51 3.11
CA GLU A 94 -14.86 -11.47 1.89
C GLU A 94 -15.81 -10.27 1.87
N LEU A 95 -16.43 -9.97 3.03
CA LEU A 95 -17.28 -8.78 3.14
C LEU A 95 -16.48 -7.52 2.86
N CYS A 96 -15.32 -7.35 3.49
CA CYS A 96 -14.47 -6.18 3.25
C CYS A 96 -14.06 -6.08 1.78
N MET A 97 -13.77 -7.19 1.12
CA MET A 97 -13.43 -7.22 -0.31
C MET A 97 -14.61 -6.82 -1.18
N ALA A 98 -15.81 -7.34 -0.90
CA ALA A 98 -17.02 -6.98 -1.64
C ALA A 98 -17.38 -5.49 -1.48
N LEU A 99 -17.32 -4.96 -0.26
CA LEU A 99 -17.56 -3.54 0.01
C LEU A 99 -16.53 -2.64 -0.67
N ARG A 100 -15.25 -3.02 -0.64
CA ARG A 100 -14.18 -2.31 -1.35
C ARG A 100 -14.41 -2.32 -2.85
N ARG A 101 -14.92 -3.43 -3.40
CA ARG A 101 -15.24 -3.48 -4.82
C ARG A 101 -16.35 -2.50 -5.20
N VAL A 102 -17.39 -2.30 -4.36
CA VAL A 102 -18.41 -1.26 -4.58
C VAL A 102 -17.77 0.12 -4.67
N THR A 103 -16.91 0.46 -3.70
CA THR A 103 -16.31 1.79 -3.64
C THR A 103 -15.27 2.04 -4.73
N ASN A 104 -14.48 1.04 -5.09
CA ASN A 104 -13.38 1.19 -6.05
C ASN A 104 -13.82 1.04 -7.52
N SER A 105 -15.01 0.46 -7.77
CA SER A 105 -15.56 0.31 -9.13
C SER A 105 -16.54 1.42 -9.50
N ASP A 106 -16.73 2.42 -8.66
CA ASP A 106 -17.65 3.52 -8.94
C ASP A 106 -17.09 4.44 -10.03
N GLU A 107 -17.96 4.87 -10.93
CA GLU A 107 -17.61 5.72 -12.08
C GLU A 107 -17.01 7.06 -11.66
N SER A 108 -17.43 7.60 -10.52
CA SER A 108 -16.91 8.87 -9.99
C SER A 108 -15.40 8.84 -9.76
N ARG A 109 -14.85 7.67 -9.44
CA ARG A 109 -13.41 7.46 -9.31
C ARG A 109 -12.70 7.54 -10.67
N SER A 110 -13.30 6.94 -11.70
CA SER A 110 -12.81 7.01 -13.07
C SER A 110 -12.78 8.44 -13.61
N VAL A 111 -13.86 9.18 -13.37
CA VAL A 111 -13.97 10.60 -13.73
C VAL A 111 -12.88 11.42 -13.03
N ALA A 112 -12.71 11.25 -11.71
CA ALA A 112 -11.68 11.96 -10.97
C ALA A 112 -10.26 11.67 -11.48
N ILE A 113 -9.96 10.42 -11.89
CA ILE A 113 -8.67 10.08 -12.50
C ILE A 113 -8.46 10.84 -13.81
N LEU A 114 -9.47 10.90 -14.67
CA LEU A 114 -9.38 11.60 -15.95
C LEU A 114 -9.21 13.11 -15.76
N GLU A 115 -9.93 13.72 -14.81
CA GLU A 115 -9.77 15.13 -14.43
C GLU A 115 -8.34 15.44 -13.95
N ILE A 116 -7.77 14.57 -13.09
CA ILE A 116 -6.37 14.72 -12.66
C ILE A 116 -5.41 14.66 -13.87
N MET A 117 -5.70 13.80 -14.82
CA MET A 117 -4.85 13.62 -16.01
C MET A 117 -4.87 14.82 -16.97
N GLU A 118 -5.88 15.70 -16.91
CA GLU A 118 -5.91 16.94 -17.66
C GLU A 118 -4.81 17.89 -17.18
N ASP A 119 -4.65 18.03 -15.87
CA ASP A 119 -3.65 18.92 -15.25
C ASP A 119 -2.29 18.23 -15.11
N HIS A 120 -2.26 16.91 -14.95
CA HIS A 120 -1.07 16.09 -14.73
C HIS A 120 -0.92 15.02 -15.79
N PRO A 121 -0.38 15.36 -16.98
CA PRO A 121 -0.33 14.43 -18.12
C PRO A 121 0.61 13.24 -17.93
N ARG A 122 1.29 13.14 -16.80
CA ARG A 122 2.15 12.02 -16.41
C ARG A 122 1.77 11.56 -15.02
N ALA A 123 1.25 10.33 -14.89
CA ALA A 123 0.78 9.81 -13.62
C ALA A 123 1.20 8.35 -13.39
N ILE A 124 1.49 8.04 -12.13
CA ILE A 124 1.58 6.66 -11.65
C ILE A 124 0.32 6.38 -10.85
N ILE A 125 -0.42 5.36 -11.26
CA ILE A 125 -1.66 4.96 -10.59
C ILE A 125 -1.43 3.60 -9.92
N PHE A 126 -1.53 3.58 -8.59
CA PHE A 126 -1.45 2.34 -7.84
C PHE A 126 -2.83 1.69 -7.73
N TYR A 127 -2.88 0.38 -7.92
CA TYR A 127 -4.06 -0.44 -7.74
C TYR A 127 -3.72 -1.72 -6.95
N SER A 128 -4.74 -2.39 -6.41
CA SER A 128 -4.55 -3.61 -5.60
C SER A 128 -5.12 -4.86 -6.24
N TYR A 129 -6.21 -4.75 -7.00
CA TYR A 129 -6.99 -5.88 -7.51
C TYR A 129 -7.12 -5.86 -9.03
N ASP A 130 -7.24 -7.03 -9.64
CA ASP A 130 -7.33 -7.17 -11.10
C ASP A 130 -8.55 -6.46 -11.69
N TYR A 131 -9.70 -6.44 -10.99
CA TYR A 131 -10.86 -5.67 -11.45
C TYR A 131 -10.60 -4.16 -11.51
N GLU A 132 -9.74 -3.62 -10.65
CA GLU A 132 -9.32 -2.22 -10.73
C GLU A 132 -8.44 -1.98 -11.96
N LEU A 133 -7.54 -2.92 -12.26
CA LEU A 133 -6.72 -2.86 -13.46
C LEU A 133 -7.57 -2.88 -14.73
N ASP A 134 -8.60 -3.73 -14.78
CA ASP A 134 -9.52 -3.80 -15.93
C ASP A 134 -10.26 -2.47 -16.13
N ILE A 135 -10.73 -1.85 -15.06
CA ILE A 135 -11.32 -0.51 -15.10
C ILE A 135 -10.31 0.51 -15.62
N LEU A 136 -9.10 0.54 -15.06
CA LEU A 136 -8.05 1.48 -15.44
C LEU A 136 -7.63 1.33 -16.90
N ARG A 137 -7.57 0.11 -17.41
CA ARG A 137 -7.29 -0.16 -18.84
C ARG A 137 -8.40 0.33 -19.77
N SER A 138 -9.65 0.29 -19.30
CA SER A 138 -10.82 0.69 -20.08
C SER A 138 -11.05 2.21 -20.10
N LEU A 139 -10.31 2.98 -19.30
CA LEU A 139 -10.48 4.43 -19.28
C LEU A 139 -10.09 5.06 -20.61
N GLY A 140 -10.91 6.00 -21.06
CA GLY A 140 -10.63 6.84 -22.23
C GLY A 140 -9.60 7.94 -21.91
N TYR A 141 -8.34 7.59 -21.75
CA TYR A 141 -7.29 8.56 -21.50
C TYR A 141 -7.18 9.60 -22.63
N PRO A 142 -6.68 10.82 -22.36
CA PRO A 142 -6.48 11.83 -23.39
C PRO A 142 -5.66 11.30 -24.57
N GLU A 143 -5.94 11.77 -25.77
CA GLU A 143 -5.25 11.33 -26.99
C GLU A 143 -3.72 11.48 -26.89
N GLY A 144 -3.01 10.46 -27.33
CA GLY A 144 -1.55 10.39 -27.30
C GLY A 144 -0.98 9.98 -25.92
N THR A 145 -1.82 9.54 -24.98
CA THR A 145 -1.36 9.01 -23.70
C THR A 145 -0.82 7.59 -23.87
N GLU A 146 0.44 7.37 -23.51
CA GLU A 146 1.05 6.04 -23.46
C GLU A 146 0.69 5.36 -22.14
N VAL A 147 0.20 4.12 -22.19
CA VAL A 147 -0.15 3.33 -20.99
C VAL A 147 0.80 2.16 -20.85
N ALA A 148 1.46 2.05 -19.71
CA ALA A 148 2.33 0.94 -19.37
C ALA A 148 2.00 0.38 -17.98
N GLU A 149 2.44 -0.85 -17.70
CA GLU A 149 2.04 -1.61 -16.52
C GLU A 149 3.22 -2.27 -15.81
N TRP A 150 3.13 -2.28 -14.48
CA TRP A 150 3.99 -3.08 -13.61
C TRP A 150 3.14 -3.91 -12.65
N ASN A 151 3.13 -5.21 -12.83
CA ASN A 151 2.36 -6.15 -12.01
C ASN A 151 3.01 -7.54 -12.05
N GLY A 152 2.42 -8.52 -11.38
CA GLY A 152 2.93 -9.89 -11.34
C GLY A 152 3.09 -10.60 -12.69
N HIS A 153 2.54 -10.05 -13.77
CA HIS A 153 2.57 -10.64 -15.13
C HIS A 153 3.30 -9.77 -16.15
N LYS A 154 3.36 -8.46 -15.94
CA LYS A 154 3.99 -7.50 -16.86
C LYS A 154 4.93 -6.58 -16.09
N HIS A 155 6.14 -6.43 -16.59
CA HIS A 155 7.18 -5.55 -16.06
C HIS A 155 7.65 -4.60 -17.16
N GLN A 156 6.81 -3.64 -17.52
CA GLN A 156 7.16 -2.63 -18.53
C GLN A 156 7.94 -1.49 -17.88
N GLU A 157 8.82 -0.87 -18.64
CA GLU A 157 9.52 0.33 -18.18
C GLU A 157 8.56 1.53 -18.11
N ILE A 158 8.89 2.51 -17.26
CA ILE A 158 8.13 3.74 -17.15
C ILE A 158 8.26 4.50 -18.48
N PRO A 159 7.15 4.91 -19.11
CA PRO A 159 7.20 5.66 -20.35
C PRO A 159 7.94 7.00 -20.19
N THR A 160 8.66 7.41 -21.20
CA THR A 160 9.44 8.66 -21.20
C THR A 160 8.77 9.79 -21.99
N GLY A 161 7.60 9.53 -22.59
CA GLY A 161 6.83 10.47 -23.39
C GLY A 161 6.32 11.71 -22.64
N LYS A 162 5.62 12.58 -23.35
CA LYS A 162 5.04 13.79 -22.76
C LYS A 162 3.77 13.52 -21.97
N LYS A 163 3.00 12.49 -22.36
CA LYS A 163 1.76 12.07 -21.71
C LYS A 163 1.84 10.57 -21.48
N TRP A 164 1.69 10.13 -20.26
CA TRP A 164 1.67 8.70 -19.95
C TRP A 164 0.99 8.39 -18.63
N VAL A 165 0.49 7.17 -18.53
CA VAL A 165 -0.02 6.55 -17.30
C VAL A 165 0.76 5.26 -17.05
N TYR A 166 1.25 5.12 -15.85
CA TYR A 166 1.93 3.91 -15.40
C TYR A 166 1.09 3.22 -14.32
N LEU A 167 0.53 2.07 -14.64
CA LEU A 167 -0.35 1.30 -13.77
C LEU A 167 0.50 0.31 -12.94
N VAL A 168 0.56 0.51 -11.64
CA VAL A 168 1.41 -0.27 -10.75
C VAL A 168 0.58 -1.05 -9.74
N GLN A 169 0.71 -2.37 -9.74
CA GLN A 169 0.12 -3.19 -8.70
C GLN A 169 0.85 -2.97 -7.38
N TYR A 170 0.12 -2.62 -6.32
CA TYR A 170 0.70 -2.19 -5.05
C TYR A 170 1.65 -3.23 -4.44
N THR A 171 1.32 -4.50 -4.54
CA THR A 171 2.15 -5.61 -4.03
C THR A 171 3.40 -5.85 -4.85
N ALA A 172 3.33 -5.69 -6.17
CA ALA A 172 4.47 -5.90 -7.07
C ALA A 172 5.38 -4.67 -7.18
N GLY A 173 4.88 -3.48 -6.86
CA GLY A 173 5.66 -2.23 -6.90
C GLY A 173 6.53 -2.00 -5.66
N CYS A 174 6.48 -2.91 -4.68
CA CYS A 174 7.30 -2.84 -3.46
C CYS A 174 8.57 -3.73 -3.52
N GLU A 175 8.78 -4.44 -4.62
CA GLU A 175 9.98 -5.23 -4.91
C GLU A 175 10.94 -4.43 -5.82
#